data_99843961176740988083f9aaac3f38f3
#
_entry.id   99843961176740988083f9aaac3f38f3
#
_cell.length_a   1.000
_cell.length_b   1.000
_cell.length_c   1.000
_cell.angle_alpha   90.00
_cell.angle_beta   90.00
_cell.angle_gamma   90.00
#
_symmetry.space_group_name_H-M   'P 1'
#
loop_
_entity.id
_entity.type
_entity.pdbx_description
1 polymer ?
#
loop_
_entity_poly.entity_id
_entity_poly.type
_entity_poly.pdbx_seq_one_letter_code
_entity_poly.pdbx_strand_id
1 'polypeptide(L)' 'MIKYDPLWDTLKKRGISQYSLIKDYGIDKAQLHRLRSNMVVKTMILNRLCTILDCRIEDIMVYVPDAKETEQKQ' A
#
# COMPACT_ATOMS: atom_id res chain seq x y z
N MET A 1 -5.61 7.11 10.41
CA MET A 1 -4.90 5.86 10.13
C MET A 1 -4.62 5.72 8.64
N ILE A 2 -3.43 5.32 8.28
CA ILE A 2 -3.10 5.07 6.89
C ILE A 2 -3.51 3.65 6.53
N LYS A 3 -4.22 3.51 5.42
CA LYS A 3 -4.61 2.21 4.91
C LYS A 3 -4.15 2.06 3.47
N TYR A 4 -3.84 0.83 3.09
CA TYR A 4 -3.37 0.55 1.74
C TYR A 4 -4.45 -0.12 0.89
N ASP A 5 -5.71 0.10 1.25
CA ASP A 5 -6.83 -0.51 0.53
C ASP A 5 -6.83 -0.20 -0.96
N PRO A 6 -6.51 1.05 -1.38
CA PRO A 6 -6.50 1.34 -2.82
C PRO A 6 -5.52 0.49 -3.62
N LEU A 7 -4.44 0.05 -2.97
CA LEU A 7 -3.43 -0.76 -3.66
C LEU A 7 -4.04 -2.02 -4.28
N TRP A 8 -4.94 -2.69 -3.54
CA TRP A 8 -5.51 -3.95 -4.01
C TRP A 8 -6.38 -3.74 -5.24
N ASP A 9 -7.11 -2.65 -5.29
CA ASP A 9 -7.90 -2.30 -6.46
C ASP A 9 -7.02 -1.96 -7.64
N THR A 10 -5.93 -1.23 -7.39
CA THR A 10 -4.98 -0.84 -8.43
C THR A 10 -4.32 -2.07 -9.04
N LEU A 11 -3.95 -3.05 -8.19
CA LEU A 11 -3.39 -4.31 -8.68
C LEU A 11 -4.36 -5.00 -9.64
N LYS A 12 -5.63 -5.03 -9.27
CA LYS A 12 -6.65 -5.64 -10.13
C LYS A 12 -6.75 -4.92 -11.46
N LYS A 13 -6.76 -3.60 -11.41
CA LYS A 13 -6.85 -2.80 -12.64
C LYS A 13 -5.67 -3.03 -13.56
N ARG A 14 -4.50 -3.25 -13.00
CA ARG A 14 -3.28 -3.46 -13.79
C ARG A 14 -3.07 -4.93 -14.16
N GLY A 15 -3.89 -5.83 -13.62
CA GLY A 15 -3.74 -7.26 -13.91
C GLY A 15 -2.49 -7.85 -13.27
N ILE A 16 -2.05 -7.31 -12.15
CA ILE A 16 -0.85 -7.78 -11.45
C ILE A 16 -1.28 -8.40 -10.13
N SER A 17 -0.85 -9.63 -9.88
CA SER A 17 -1.19 -10.31 -8.63
C SER A 17 -0.16 -10.00 -7.56
N GLN A 18 -0.55 -10.26 -6.30
CA GLN A 18 0.40 -10.13 -5.19
C GLN A 18 1.58 -11.08 -5.37
N TYR A 19 1.33 -12.25 -5.92
CA TYR A 19 2.38 -13.23 -6.19
C TYR A 19 3.38 -12.68 -7.20
N SER A 20 2.88 -12.01 -8.25
CA SER A 20 3.76 -11.38 -9.24
C SER A 20 4.63 -10.29 -8.63
N LEU A 21 4.10 -9.55 -7.68
CA LEU A 21 4.90 -8.52 -7.01
C LEU A 21 6.13 -9.13 -6.37
N ILE A 22 5.97 -10.30 -5.76
CA ILE A 22 7.08 -11.00 -5.11
C ILE A 22 8.01 -11.62 -6.15
N LYS A 23 7.44 -12.38 -7.06
CA LYS A 23 8.21 -13.20 -7.99
C LYS A 23 8.87 -12.38 -9.10
N ASP A 24 8.09 -11.51 -9.72
CA ASP A 24 8.55 -10.79 -10.92
C ASP A 24 9.19 -9.45 -10.61
N TYR A 25 8.75 -8.80 -9.54
CA TYR A 25 9.23 -7.45 -9.22
C TYR A 25 10.07 -7.39 -7.95
N GLY A 26 10.24 -8.51 -7.27
CA GLY A 26 11.13 -8.57 -6.13
C GLY A 26 10.68 -7.84 -4.88
N ILE A 27 9.37 -7.64 -4.73
CA ILE A 27 8.85 -7.07 -3.49
C ILE A 27 8.92 -8.14 -2.41
N ASP A 28 9.51 -7.78 -1.27
CA ASP A 28 9.70 -8.70 -0.17
C ASP A 28 8.35 -9.13 0.43
N LYS A 29 8.22 -10.41 0.75
CA LYS A 29 7.01 -10.94 1.38
C LYS A 29 6.68 -10.19 2.67
N ALA A 30 7.69 -9.84 3.45
CA ALA A 30 7.47 -9.13 4.71
C ALA A 30 6.83 -7.77 4.46
N GLN A 31 7.25 -7.08 3.40
CA GLN A 31 6.68 -5.78 3.07
C GLN A 31 5.23 -5.95 2.61
N LEU A 32 4.96 -6.98 1.82
CA LEU A 32 3.60 -7.24 1.36
C LEU A 32 2.68 -7.55 2.53
N HIS A 33 3.18 -8.29 3.51
CA HIS A 33 2.42 -8.57 4.72
C HIS A 33 2.07 -7.28 5.46
N ARG A 34 3.04 -6.38 5.57
CA ARG A 34 2.82 -5.10 6.24
C ARG A 34 1.77 -4.26 5.51
N LEU A 35 1.79 -4.30 4.19
CA LEU A 35 0.79 -3.60 3.40
C LEU A 35 -0.60 -4.17 3.66
N ARG A 36 -0.72 -5.50 3.73
CA ARG A 36 -2.02 -6.12 4.01
C ARG A 36 -2.55 -5.79 5.39
N SER A 37 -1.64 -5.58 6.34
CA SER A 37 -2.01 -5.31 7.73
C SER A 37 -2.00 -3.83 8.06
N ASN A 38 -1.84 -2.98 7.08
CA ASN A 38 -1.80 -1.52 7.25
C ASN A 38 -0.72 -1.09 8.23
N MET A 39 0.43 -1.75 8.16
CA MET A 39 1.56 -1.45 9.03
C MET A 39 2.52 -0.49 8.33
N VAL A 40 3.48 -0.01 9.08
CA VAL A 40 4.48 0.92 8.54
C VAL A 40 5.31 0.22 7.48
N VAL A 41 5.49 0.90 6.34
CA VAL A 41 6.43 0.47 5.32
C VAL A 41 7.30 1.65 4.94
N LYS A 42 8.48 1.37 4.40
CA LYS A 42 9.37 2.42 3.97
C LYS A 42 8.84 3.08 2.71
N THR A 43 9.05 4.39 2.60
CA THR A 43 8.59 5.12 1.42
C THR A 43 9.22 4.59 0.14
N MET A 44 10.40 3.98 0.24
CA MET A 44 11.04 3.35 -0.91
C MET A 44 10.14 2.26 -1.52
N ILE A 45 9.43 1.51 -0.67
CA ILE A 45 8.51 0.47 -1.13
C ILE A 45 7.34 1.13 -1.87
N LEU A 46 6.84 2.23 -1.33
CA LEU A 46 5.75 2.97 -1.97
C LEU A 46 6.20 3.51 -3.33
N ASN A 47 7.43 4.03 -3.37
CA ASN A 47 8.01 4.52 -4.61
C ASN A 47 8.08 3.40 -5.66
N ARG A 48 8.53 2.22 -5.25
CA ARG A 48 8.62 1.09 -6.17
C ARG A 48 7.25 0.65 -6.67
N LEU A 49 6.26 0.62 -5.79
CA LEU A 49 4.91 0.24 -6.18
C LEU A 49 4.34 1.21 -7.20
N CYS A 50 4.53 2.50 -7.00
CA CYS A 50 4.07 3.50 -7.95
C CYS A 50 4.73 3.30 -9.32
N THR A 51 6.02 2.97 -9.31
CA THR A 51 6.76 2.73 -10.55
C THR A 51 6.27 1.46 -11.25
N ILE A 52 6.12 0.37 -10.49
CA ILE A 52 5.70 -0.91 -11.05
C ILE A 52 4.30 -0.81 -11.64
N LEU A 53 3.40 -0.14 -10.93
CA LEU A 53 2.00 -0.05 -11.31
C LEU A 53 1.70 1.15 -12.18
N ASP A 54 2.69 2.03 -12.38
CA ASP A 54 2.53 3.26 -13.15
C ASP A 54 1.31 4.01 -12.64
N CYS A 55 1.32 4.34 -11.36
CA CYS A 55 0.19 4.96 -10.69
C CYS A 55 0.66 6.03 -9.72
N ARG A 56 -0.28 6.70 -9.12
CA ARG A 56 0.00 7.78 -8.17
C ARG A 56 -0.08 7.23 -6.75
N ILE A 57 0.43 7.99 -5.80
CA ILE A 57 0.44 7.55 -4.40
C ILE A 57 -0.97 7.34 -3.86
N GLU A 58 -1.93 8.12 -4.31
CA GLU A 58 -3.31 7.97 -3.87
C GLU A 58 -3.96 6.69 -4.42
N ASP A 59 -3.32 6.04 -5.37
CA ASP A 59 -3.77 4.75 -5.87
C ASP A 59 -3.21 3.59 -5.03
N ILE A 60 -2.37 3.91 -4.05
CA ILE A 60 -1.71 2.93 -3.18
C ILE A 60 -2.24 3.02 -1.77
N MET A 61 -2.43 4.24 -1.26
CA MET A 61 -2.75 4.43 0.15
C MET A 61 -3.72 5.58 0.33
N VAL A 62 -4.38 5.60 1.50
CA VAL A 62 -5.36 6.62 1.84
C VAL A 62 -5.30 6.86 3.33
N TYR A 63 -5.54 8.10 3.74
CA TYR A 63 -5.67 8.42 5.15
C TYR A 63 -7.15 8.33 5.54
N VAL A 64 -7.42 7.55 6.57
CA VAL A 64 -8.78 7.42 7.10
C VAL A 64 -8.77 7.99 8.52
N PRO A 65 -9.55 9.02 8.80
CA PRO A 65 -9.56 9.59 10.14
C PRO A 65 -10.01 8.57 11.16
N ASP A 66 -9.35 8.59 12.30
CA ASP A 66 -9.71 7.75 13.44
C ASP A 66 -10.40 8.65 14.45
N ALA A 67 -11.66 8.39 14.72
CA ALA A 67 -12.43 9.22 15.62
C ALA A 67 -11.80 9.34 16.99
N LYS A 68 -11.26 8.24 17.48
CA LYS A 68 -10.61 8.26 18.80
C LYS A 68 -9.37 9.13 18.79
N GLU A 69 -8.56 8.99 17.76
CA GLU A 69 -7.38 9.82 17.66
C GLU A 69 -7.74 11.29 17.59
N THR A 70 -8.76 11.58 16.81
CA THR A 70 -9.19 12.94 16.64
C THR A 70 -9.61 13.55 17.98
N GLU A 71 -10.30 12.78 18.77
CA GLU A 71 -10.72 13.24 20.09
C GLU A 71 -9.56 13.46 21.02
N GLN A 72 -8.58 12.61 20.93
CA GLN A 72 -7.43 12.69 21.82
C GLN A 72 -6.51 13.83 21.50
N LYS A 73 -6.66 14.36 20.35
CA LYS A 73 -5.76 15.37 19.95
C LYS A 73 -5.94 16.65 20.62
N GLN A 74 -6.75 16.77 21.17
CA GLN A 74 -6.83 17.92 21.76
C GLN A 74 -6.25 18.15 22.86
#